data_ee99dd2e667d711b7e25f9da792bfceb
#
_entry.id   ee99dd2e667d711b7e25f9da792bfceb
#
_cell.length_a   1.000
_cell.length_b   1.000
_cell.length_c   1.000
_cell.angle_alpha   90.00
_cell.angle_beta   90.00
_cell.angle_gamma   90.00
#
_symmetry.space_group_name_H-M   'P 1'
#
loop_
_entity.id
_entity.type
_entity.pdbx_description
1 polymer ?
#
loop_
_entity_poly.entity_id
_entity_poly.type
_entity_poly.pdbx_seq_one_letter_code
_entity_poly.pdbx_strand_id
1 'polypeptide(L)'
;MKKYLVFITIILIVIVGMGLWYTNNKKKDNKNPSTLPSLITKVSYICKESKIIEASFYKGELKLVEPGEMPKPTGSVKIVLSDDRKFDLAQTISADGSRYANSNESFVFWSKGNGALVLENNIEKSYIGCIILAKDTGGLPNTFLDSGVGFSVRYPLNYLINTSYKYLALGPGKDISGVKFTIPASLANGTNLSSFDTGVSIETIPAVKDCNASLFVGDNTNIKTINDNGIDYSFVSTSEGAAGNRYEEQVWAILGTNPCIAVRYFIHSSSIENYPKGKVKEFDRTSLIKQFDEIRKSLTIQ
;
A
#
# COMPACT_ATOMS: atom_id res chain seq x y z
N MET A 1 22.36 -64.72 -53.96
CA MET A 1 21.06 -64.06 -53.79
C MET A 1 20.40 -64.30 -52.42
N LYS A 2 20.38 -65.50 -51.83
CA LYS A 2 19.73 -65.73 -50.49
C LYS A 2 20.36 -64.92 -49.31
N LYS A 3 21.65 -64.63 -49.30
CA LYS A 3 22.26 -63.84 -48.19
C LYS A 3 21.89 -62.36 -48.15
N TYR A 4 21.66 -61.77 -49.29
CA TYR A 4 21.21 -60.36 -49.36
C TYR A 4 19.76 -60.17 -48.99
N LEU A 5 18.91 -61.15 -49.23
CA LEU A 5 17.48 -61.10 -48.87
C LEU A 5 17.30 -61.09 -47.34
N VAL A 6 18.11 -61.88 -46.60
CA VAL A 6 18.10 -61.91 -45.13
C VAL A 6 18.61 -60.61 -44.53
N PHE A 7 19.58 -59.95 -45.09
CA PHE A 7 20.10 -58.65 -44.62
C PHE A 7 19.08 -57.52 -44.83
N ILE A 8 18.34 -57.50 -45.94
CA ILE A 8 17.29 -56.51 -46.22
C ILE A 8 16.11 -56.68 -45.27
N THR A 9 15.70 -57.89 -44.94
CA THR A 9 14.62 -58.14 -43.97
C THR A 9 14.99 -57.75 -42.54
N ILE A 10 16.21 -57.93 -42.12
CA ILE A 10 16.68 -57.51 -40.78
C ILE A 10 16.73 -55.95 -40.67
N ILE A 11 17.18 -55.25 -41.72
CA ILE A 11 17.21 -53.78 -41.72
C ILE A 11 15.77 -53.19 -41.72
N LEU A 12 14.84 -53.80 -42.44
CA LEU A 12 13.44 -53.37 -42.44
C LEU A 12 12.75 -53.58 -41.06
N ILE A 13 13.05 -54.67 -40.34
CA ILE A 13 12.52 -54.93 -38.99
C ILE A 13 13.08 -53.91 -37.99
N VAL A 14 14.36 -53.55 -38.09
CA VAL A 14 15.00 -52.54 -37.23
C VAL A 14 14.41 -51.14 -37.44
N ILE A 15 14.17 -50.76 -38.72
CA ILE A 15 13.57 -49.45 -39.05
C ILE A 15 12.10 -49.37 -38.58
N VAL A 16 11.31 -50.44 -38.75
CA VAL A 16 9.95 -50.48 -38.25
C VAL A 16 9.91 -50.51 -36.72
N GLY A 17 10.84 -51.25 -36.06
CA GLY A 17 10.97 -51.26 -34.62
C GLY A 17 11.35 -49.90 -34.02
N MET A 18 12.30 -49.18 -34.63
CA MET A 18 12.64 -47.81 -34.22
C MET A 18 11.52 -46.80 -34.51
N GLY A 19 10.76 -46.95 -35.58
CA GLY A 19 9.61 -46.12 -35.87
C GLY A 19 8.48 -46.30 -34.86
N LEU A 20 8.19 -47.54 -34.48
CA LEU A 20 7.20 -47.81 -33.41
C LEU A 20 7.64 -47.39 -32.02
N TRP A 21 8.94 -47.51 -31.71
CA TRP A 21 9.50 -47.02 -30.43
C TRP A 21 9.46 -45.49 -30.36
N TYR A 22 9.79 -44.79 -31.48
CA TYR A 22 9.76 -43.34 -31.58
C TYR A 22 8.34 -42.78 -31.50
N THR A 23 7.35 -43.43 -32.06
CA THR A 23 5.91 -43.02 -31.94
C THR A 23 5.30 -43.29 -30.58
N ASN A 24 5.73 -44.37 -29.88
CA ASN A 24 5.27 -44.66 -28.52
C ASN A 24 5.92 -43.74 -27.47
N ASN A 25 7.17 -43.26 -27.67
CA ASN A 25 7.78 -42.31 -26.75
C ASN A 25 7.28 -40.88 -26.91
N LYS A 26 6.65 -40.51 -28.04
CA LYS A 26 6.02 -39.19 -28.20
C LYS A 26 4.68 -39.05 -27.47
N LYS A 27 4.13 -40.11 -26.90
CA LYS A 27 2.84 -40.07 -26.19
C LYS A 27 2.92 -39.90 -24.68
N LYS A 28 4.08 -39.51 -24.10
CA LYS A 28 4.24 -39.36 -22.65
C LYS A 28 4.76 -38.00 -22.19
N ASP A 29 4.46 -36.94 -22.91
CA ASP A 29 4.61 -35.60 -22.35
C ASP A 29 3.28 -34.84 -22.32
N ASN A 30 2.22 -35.53 -21.81
CA ASN A 30 1.14 -34.83 -21.14
C ASN A 30 1.62 -34.45 -19.73
N LYS A 31 2.51 -33.47 -19.62
CA LYS A 31 2.58 -32.64 -18.43
C LYS A 31 1.25 -31.92 -18.33
N ASN A 32 0.31 -32.50 -17.54
CA ASN A 32 -0.71 -31.67 -16.91
C ASN A 32 0.05 -30.46 -16.32
N PRO A 33 -0.24 -29.22 -16.74
CA PRO A 33 0.28 -28.10 -15.99
C PRO A 33 -0.23 -28.31 -14.57
N SER A 34 0.68 -28.45 -13.62
CA SER A 34 0.32 -28.43 -12.21
C SER A 34 -0.33 -27.06 -11.98
N THR A 35 -1.63 -27.01 -11.95
CA THR A 35 -2.43 -25.83 -11.66
C THR A 35 -2.31 -25.55 -10.15
N LEU A 36 -1.09 -25.17 -9.71
CA LEU A 36 -0.96 -24.54 -8.41
C LEU A 36 -1.74 -23.22 -8.48
N PRO A 37 -2.62 -22.97 -7.52
CA PRO A 37 -3.38 -21.73 -7.49
C PRO A 37 -2.41 -20.53 -7.57
N SER A 38 -2.56 -19.67 -8.59
CA SER A 38 -1.68 -18.54 -8.76
C SER A 38 -2.01 -17.46 -7.71
N LEU A 39 -1.01 -17.01 -6.97
CA LEU A 39 -1.14 -15.91 -6.02
C LEU A 39 -1.50 -14.63 -6.79
N ILE A 40 -2.61 -13.99 -6.43
CA ILE A 40 -3.04 -12.70 -6.96
C ILE A 40 -2.35 -11.57 -6.21
N THR A 41 -2.52 -11.56 -4.87
CA THR A 41 -1.98 -10.51 -4.00
C THR A 41 -1.90 -10.98 -2.55
N LYS A 42 -1.09 -10.26 -1.75
CA LYS A 42 -1.07 -10.38 -0.30
C LYS A 42 -1.46 -9.05 0.31
N VAL A 43 -2.35 -9.07 1.29
CA VAL A 43 -2.83 -7.88 2.00
C VAL A 43 -2.76 -8.16 3.49
N SER A 44 -2.20 -7.22 4.23
CA SER A 44 -2.26 -7.24 5.69
C SER A 44 -3.32 -6.25 6.15
N TYR A 45 -4.10 -6.63 7.15
CA TYR A 45 -5.11 -5.76 7.77
C TYR A 45 -4.76 -5.56 9.24
N ILE A 46 -4.95 -4.33 9.72
CA ILE A 46 -4.93 -4.01 11.14
C ILE A 46 -6.36 -3.82 11.64
N CYS A 47 -6.69 -4.47 12.74
CA CYS A 47 -7.99 -4.43 13.40
C CYS A 47 -7.90 -3.70 14.74
N LYS A 48 -9.03 -3.52 15.43
CA LYS A 48 -9.04 -3.05 16.81
C LYS A 48 -8.12 -3.90 17.70
N GLU A 49 -7.62 -3.33 18.79
CA GLU A 49 -6.65 -3.95 19.71
C GLU A 49 -5.34 -4.38 19.03
N SER A 50 -4.97 -3.70 17.93
CA SER A 50 -3.74 -3.98 17.16
C SER A 50 -3.63 -5.41 16.63
N LYS A 51 -4.75 -6.10 16.47
CA LYS A 51 -4.79 -7.43 15.87
C LYS A 51 -4.52 -7.34 14.37
N ILE A 52 -3.81 -8.33 13.84
CA ILE A 52 -3.39 -8.34 12.43
C ILE A 52 -3.97 -9.56 11.73
N ILE A 53 -4.40 -9.36 10.48
CA ILE A 53 -4.77 -10.42 9.55
C ILE A 53 -3.84 -10.33 8.34
N GLU A 54 -3.12 -11.41 8.03
CA GLU A 54 -2.40 -11.55 6.77
C GLU A 54 -3.23 -12.41 5.82
N ALA A 55 -3.66 -11.84 4.69
CA ALA A 55 -4.48 -12.51 3.70
C ALA A 55 -3.70 -12.67 2.38
N SER A 56 -3.59 -13.89 1.88
CA SER A 56 -3.02 -14.22 0.57
C SER A 56 -4.13 -14.72 -0.33
N PHE A 57 -4.43 -13.97 -1.40
CA PHE A 57 -5.52 -14.25 -2.34
C PHE A 57 -5.00 -15.03 -3.54
N TYR A 58 -5.72 -16.06 -3.93
CA TYR A 58 -5.37 -16.94 -5.04
C TYR A 58 -6.46 -17.00 -6.09
N LYS A 59 -6.03 -17.04 -7.35
CA LYS A 59 -6.92 -17.21 -8.49
C LYS A 59 -7.37 -18.67 -8.55
N GLY A 60 -8.68 -18.88 -8.67
CA GLY A 60 -9.24 -20.20 -8.94
C GLY A 60 -9.22 -20.55 -10.43
N GLU A 61 -9.47 -21.80 -10.74
CA GLU A 61 -9.64 -22.26 -12.10
C GLU A 61 -10.98 -21.79 -12.68
N LEU A 62 -10.97 -21.35 -13.93
CA LEU A 62 -12.22 -21.05 -14.64
C LEU A 62 -12.93 -22.39 -14.91
N LYS A 63 -14.10 -22.57 -14.31
CA LYS A 63 -15.00 -23.69 -14.65
C LYS A 63 -15.98 -23.21 -15.71
N LEU A 64 -16.10 -24.00 -16.78
CA LEU A 64 -17.17 -23.80 -17.76
C LEU A 64 -18.52 -24.03 -17.05
N VAL A 65 -19.43 -23.10 -17.25
CA VAL A 65 -20.78 -23.14 -16.66
C VAL A 65 -21.75 -23.60 -17.75
N GLU A 66 -22.62 -24.51 -17.39
CA GLU A 66 -23.70 -24.94 -18.31
C GLU A 66 -24.67 -23.79 -18.59
N PRO A 67 -25.27 -23.72 -19.79
CA PRO A 67 -26.24 -22.69 -20.14
C PRO A 67 -27.37 -22.62 -19.11
N GLY A 68 -27.53 -21.49 -18.43
CA GLY A 68 -28.56 -21.26 -17.41
C GLY A 68 -28.08 -21.40 -15.95
N GLU A 69 -26.85 -21.87 -15.70
CA GLU A 69 -26.28 -21.88 -14.36
C GLU A 69 -25.49 -20.57 -14.08
N MET A 70 -25.58 -20.07 -12.84
CA MET A 70 -24.76 -18.94 -12.42
C MET A 70 -23.31 -19.37 -12.15
N PRO A 71 -22.31 -18.61 -12.63
CA PRO A 71 -20.90 -18.89 -12.33
C PRO A 71 -20.64 -18.92 -10.82
N LYS A 72 -20.02 -20.00 -10.35
CA LYS A 72 -19.59 -20.10 -8.95
C LYS A 72 -18.19 -19.54 -8.80
N PRO A 73 -17.91 -18.73 -7.75
CA PRO A 73 -16.57 -18.28 -7.46
C PRO A 73 -15.62 -19.47 -7.23
N THR A 74 -14.40 -19.39 -7.75
CA THR A 74 -13.42 -20.48 -7.64
C THR A 74 -12.14 -20.04 -6.93
N GLY A 75 -12.03 -18.76 -6.54
CA GLY A 75 -10.90 -18.22 -5.80
C GLY A 75 -10.76 -18.79 -4.40
N SER A 76 -9.62 -18.54 -3.77
CA SER A 76 -9.39 -18.87 -2.37
C SER A 76 -8.54 -17.81 -1.67
N VAL A 77 -8.58 -17.81 -0.35
CA VAL A 77 -7.70 -16.97 0.49
C VAL A 77 -7.07 -17.81 1.59
N LYS A 78 -5.76 -17.62 1.80
CA LYS A 78 -5.07 -18.13 2.99
C LYS A 78 -4.92 -16.99 3.98
N ILE A 79 -5.35 -17.22 5.21
CA ILE A 79 -5.35 -16.24 6.29
C ILE A 79 -4.44 -16.72 7.40
N VAL A 80 -3.61 -15.81 7.90
CA VAL A 80 -2.87 -15.96 9.15
C VAL A 80 -3.31 -14.83 10.07
N LEU A 81 -3.76 -15.18 11.25
CA LEU A 81 -4.20 -14.26 12.29
C LEU A 81 -3.06 -14.00 13.27
N SER A 82 -3.07 -12.84 13.94
CA SER A 82 -2.06 -12.49 14.96
C SER A 82 -2.11 -13.36 16.22
N ASP A 83 -3.09 -14.22 16.35
CA ASP A 83 -3.19 -15.27 17.37
C ASP A 83 -2.73 -16.65 16.86
N ASP A 84 -1.95 -16.68 15.76
CA ASP A 84 -1.35 -17.85 15.10
C ASP A 84 -2.35 -18.83 14.44
N ARG A 85 -3.66 -18.55 14.48
CA ARG A 85 -4.65 -19.35 13.72
C ARG A 85 -4.46 -19.14 12.21
N LYS A 86 -4.62 -20.22 11.46
CA LYS A 86 -4.48 -20.23 9.99
C LYS A 86 -5.70 -20.86 9.36
N PHE A 87 -6.18 -20.25 8.28
CA PHE A 87 -7.33 -20.73 7.53
C PHE A 87 -7.02 -20.74 6.03
N ASP A 88 -7.54 -21.77 5.35
CA ASP A 88 -7.61 -21.84 3.89
C ASP A 88 -9.08 -21.84 3.52
N LEU A 89 -9.57 -20.74 2.93
CA LEU A 89 -10.99 -20.48 2.74
C LEU A 89 -11.31 -20.39 1.25
N ALA A 90 -12.36 -21.07 0.84
CA ALA A 90 -12.89 -20.97 -0.51
C ALA A 90 -13.70 -19.68 -0.69
N GLN A 91 -13.61 -19.08 -1.88
CA GLN A 91 -14.48 -17.95 -2.23
C GLN A 91 -15.93 -18.41 -2.34
N THR A 92 -16.83 -17.63 -1.76
CA THR A 92 -18.27 -17.86 -1.77
C THR A 92 -19.00 -16.72 -2.46
N ILE A 93 -20.27 -16.93 -2.80
CA ILE A 93 -21.11 -15.90 -3.40
C ILE A 93 -21.29 -14.75 -2.42
N SER A 94 -21.16 -13.54 -2.92
CA SER A 94 -21.35 -12.31 -2.17
C SER A 94 -22.04 -11.28 -3.07
N ALA A 95 -22.96 -10.52 -2.51
CA ALA A 95 -23.58 -9.40 -3.22
C ALA A 95 -22.59 -8.23 -3.45
N ASP A 96 -21.54 -8.17 -2.64
CA ASP A 96 -20.61 -7.05 -2.59
C ASP A 96 -19.28 -7.51 -1.96
N GLY A 97 -18.14 -6.98 -2.45
CA GLY A 97 -16.81 -7.39 -2.02
C GLY A 97 -16.47 -8.86 -2.33
N SER A 98 -15.48 -9.40 -1.62
CA SER A 98 -15.02 -10.78 -1.78
C SER A 98 -15.16 -11.53 -0.47
N ARG A 99 -16.06 -12.51 -0.44
CA ARG A 99 -16.38 -13.34 0.71
C ARG A 99 -15.72 -14.70 0.59
N TYR A 100 -15.12 -15.18 1.66
CA TYR A 100 -14.45 -16.47 1.75
C TYR A 100 -14.90 -17.16 3.04
N ALA A 101 -15.15 -18.47 2.98
CA ALA A 101 -15.60 -19.23 4.13
C ALA A 101 -15.02 -20.66 4.14
N ASN A 102 -14.96 -21.24 5.34
CA ASN A 102 -14.77 -22.68 5.48
C ASN A 102 -16.06 -23.44 5.13
N SER A 103 -15.98 -24.77 5.03
CA SER A 103 -17.08 -25.59 4.51
C SER A 103 -18.39 -25.51 5.29
N ASN A 104 -18.35 -25.24 6.58
CA ASN A 104 -19.53 -25.10 7.46
C ASN A 104 -19.85 -23.63 7.80
N GLU A 105 -19.17 -22.68 7.15
CA GLU A 105 -19.33 -21.24 7.36
C GLU A 105 -19.16 -20.76 8.81
N SER A 106 -18.53 -21.54 9.66
CA SER A 106 -18.21 -21.13 11.03
C SER A 106 -17.13 -20.06 11.12
N PHE A 107 -16.32 -19.93 10.06
CA PHE A 107 -15.35 -18.87 9.91
C PHE A 107 -15.48 -18.22 8.53
N VAL A 108 -15.76 -16.93 8.50
CA VAL A 108 -15.91 -16.13 7.29
C VAL A 108 -14.94 -14.97 7.31
N PHE A 109 -14.22 -14.79 6.21
CA PHE A 109 -13.45 -13.59 5.92
C PHE A 109 -14.08 -12.86 4.75
N TRP A 110 -14.36 -11.59 4.92
CA TRP A 110 -15.01 -10.78 3.91
C TRP A 110 -14.25 -9.48 3.71
N SER A 111 -13.70 -9.25 2.53
CA SER A 111 -12.99 -8.02 2.18
C SER A 111 -13.81 -7.14 1.25
N LYS A 112 -13.86 -5.84 1.55
CA LYS A 112 -14.56 -4.82 0.76
C LYS A 112 -13.80 -3.50 0.79
N GLY A 113 -13.41 -3.00 -0.37
CA GLY A 113 -12.59 -1.79 -0.46
C GLY A 113 -11.32 -1.93 0.38
N ASN A 114 -11.09 -0.98 1.28
CA ASN A 114 -9.94 -0.98 2.20
C ASN A 114 -10.18 -1.75 3.50
N GLY A 115 -11.35 -2.33 3.68
CA GLY A 115 -11.74 -3.01 4.92
C GLY A 115 -11.80 -4.52 4.80
N ALA A 116 -11.76 -5.17 5.95
CA ALA A 116 -12.09 -6.58 6.09
C ALA A 116 -12.95 -6.81 7.33
N LEU A 117 -13.75 -7.87 7.27
CA LEU A 117 -14.64 -8.33 8.33
C LEU A 117 -14.37 -9.81 8.57
N VAL A 118 -14.25 -10.20 9.82
CA VAL A 118 -14.15 -11.61 10.22
C VAL A 118 -15.38 -11.97 11.05
N LEU A 119 -16.08 -13.00 10.62
CA LEU A 119 -17.19 -13.59 11.38
C LEU A 119 -16.76 -14.96 11.91
N GLU A 120 -16.96 -15.19 13.18
CA GLU A 120 -16.83 -16.47 13.85
C GLU A 120 -18.22 -16.88 14.34
N ASN A 121 -18.78 -17.97 13.77
CA ASN A 121 -20.16 -18.40 14.00
C ASN A 121 -21.20 -17.26 13.76
N ASN A 122 -21.03 -16.53 12.64
CA ASN A 122 -21.85 -15.39 12.22
C ASN A 122 -21.80 -14.16 13.16
N ILE A 123 -20.81 -14.06 14.03
CA ILE A 123 -20.62 -12.93 14.92
C ILE A 123 -19.25 -12.29 14.66
N GLU A 124 -19.22 -10.97 14.47
CA GLU A 124 -17.97 -10.19 14.46
C GLU A 124 -17.46 -10.07 15.90
N LYS A 125 -16.47 -10.88 16.27
CA LYS A 125 -16.09 -11.06 17.68
C LYS A 125 -14.67 -10.61 17.97
N SER A 126 -13.69 -11.07 17.22
CA SER A 126 -12.29 -10.96 17.60
C SER A 126 -11.46 -10.02 16.72
N TYR A 127 -11.83 -9.86 15.46
CA TYR A 127 -11.13 -9.03 14.48
C TYR A 127 -12.10 -8.00 13.92
N ILE A 128 -12.26 -6.90 14.65
CA ILE A 128 -13.28 -5.86 14.41
C ILE A 128 -12.65 -4.63 13.77
N GLY A 129 -13.36 -4.04 12.78
CA GLY A 129 -12.96 -2.78 12.15
C GLY A 129 -11.61 -2.87 11.46
N CYS A 130 -11.35 -3.99 10.79
CA CYS A 130 -10.08 -4.22 10.11
C CYS A 130 -9.97 -3.35 8.86
N ILE A 131 -8.85 -2.66 8.73
CA ILE A 131 -8.49 -1.88 7.55
C ILE A 131 -7.15 -2.36 7.01
N ILE A 132 -6.90 -2.17 5.72
CA ILE A 132 -5.63 -2.54 5.11
C ILE A 132 -4.50 -1.90 5.92
N LEU A 133 -3.63 -2.74 6.46
CA LEU A 133 -2.33 -2.32 6.93
C LEU A 133 -1.49 -2.11 5.68
N ALA A 134 -1.30 -0.85 5.30
CA ALA A 134 -0.39 -0.58 4.19
C ALA A 134 0.98 -1.12 4.56
N LYS A 135 1.33 -2.24 3.92
CA LYS A 135 2.74 -2.61 3.86
C LYS A 135 3.41 -1.46 3.14
N ASP A 136 4.46 -0.95 3.73
CA ASP A 136 5.30 0.07 3.10
C ASP A 136 5.91 -0.54 1.81
N THR A 137 5.10 -0.58 0.77
CA THR A 137 5.49 -1.06 -0.57
C THR A 137 5.98 0.09 -1.42
N GLY A 138 6.25 1.27 -0.82
CA GLY A 138 6.74 2.44 -1.55
C GLY A 138 5.80 2.91 -2.68
N GLY A 139 4.53 2.51 -2.65
CA GLY A 139 3.56 2.84 -3.69
C GLY A 139 2.64 4.00 -3.28
N LEU A 140 2.47 4.97 -4.17
CA LEU A 140 1.53 6.07 -4.04
C LEU A 140 0.35 5.86 -5.00
N PRO A 141 -0.64 4.99 -4.66
CA PRO A 141 -1.71 4.61 -5.59
C PRO A 141 -2.76 5.70 -5.79
N ASN A 142 -2.94 6.59 -4.82
CA ASN A 142 -3.90 7.67 -4.92
C ASN A 142 -3.28 8.91 -5.57
N THR A 143 -4.12 9.71 -6.24
CA THR A 143 -3.73 11.01 -6.79
C THR A 143 -4.73 12.05 -6.32
N PHE A 144 -4.23 13.17 -5.81
CA PHE A 144 -4.99 14.39 -5.59
C PHE A 144 -4.64 15.38 -6.70
N LEU A 145 -5.65 16.02 -7.27
CA LEU A 145 -5.52 17.06 -8.29
C LEU A 145 -6.18 18.34 -7.76
N ASP A 146 -5.42 19.41 -7.71
CA ASP A 146 -5.95 20.77 -7.54
C ASP A 146 -5.92 21.50 -8.88
N SER A 147 -7.08 21.53 -9.56
CA SER A 147 -7.21 22.20 -10.86
C SER A 147 -7.25 23.73 -10.73
N GLY A 148 -7.55 24.27 -9.54
CA GLY A 148 -7.57 25.71 -9.29
C GLY A 148 -6.18 26.31 -9.17
N VAL A 149 -5.26 25.57 -8.53
CA VAL A 149 -3.86 25.95 -8.39
C VAL A 149 -3.00 25.38 -9.53
N GLY A 150 -3.40 24.25 -10.11
CA GLY A 150 -2.68 23.59 -11.20
C GLY A 150 -1.57 22.65 -10.71
N PHE A 151 -1.82 21.82 -9.70
CA PHE A 151 -0.88 20.78 -9.30
C PHE A 151 -1.56 19.42 -9.09
N SER A 152 -0.78 18.36 -9.19
CA SER A 152 -1.21 17.05 -8.72
C SER A 152 -0.13 16.40 -7.86
N VAL A 153 -0.55 15.56 -6.90
CA VAL A 153 0.35 14.85 -5.98
C VAL A 153 -0.18 13.45 -5.73
N ARG A 154 0.73 12.48 -5.65
CA ARG A 154 0.37 11.10 -5.30
C ARG A 154 0.61 10.85 -3.81
N TYR A 155 -0.23 10.00 -3.21
CA TYR A 155 -0.16 9.71 -1.77
C TYR A 155 -0.55 8.26 -1.46
N PRO A 156 -0.14 7.71 -0.28
CA PRO A 156 -0.46 6.35 0.12
C PRO A 156 -1.97 6.13 0.33
N LEU A 157 -2.42 4.89 0.14
CA LEU A 157 -3.83 4.51 0.18
C LEU A 157 -4.54 4.85 1.49
N ASN A 158 -3.84 4.74 2.60
CA ASN A 158 -4.39 4.84 3.95
C ASN A 158 -4.13 6.19 4.65
N TYR A 159 -3.56 7.18 3.95
CA TYR A 159 -3.44 8.53 4.46
C TYR A 159 -4.80 9.22 4.44
N LEU A 160 -5.10 9.96 5.50
CA LEU A 160 -6.34 10.75 5.59
C LEU A 160 -6.13 12.08 4.88
N ILE A 161 -6.99 12.38 3.92
CA ILE A 161 -6.93 13.64 3.18
C ILE A 161 -7.86 14.70 3.79
N ASN A 162 -7.33 15.92 3.99
CA ASN A 162 -8.09 17.10 4.34
C ASN A 162 -7.90 18.19 3.26
N THR A 163 -8.89 18.36 2.40
CA THR A 163 -8.88 19.32 1.28
C THR A 163 -9.24 20.75 1.69
N SER A 164 -9.65 20.94 2.94
CA SER A 164 -9.96 22.27 3.53
C SER A 164 -8.92 22.66 4.58
N TYR A 165 -7.72 22.09 4.49
CA TYR A 165 -6.64 22.34 5.44
C TYR A 165 -6.20 23.79 5.42
N LYS A 166 -5.92 24.29 6.62
CA LYS A 166 -5.26 25.57 6.84
C LYS A 166 -4.15 25.42 7.88
N TYR A 167 -2.98 25.90 7.54
CA TYR A 167 -1.89 26.03 8.53
C TYR A 167 -2.09 27.33 9.32
N LEU A 168 -2.20 27.23 10.64
CA LEU A 168 -2.63 28.32 11.51
C LEU A 168 -1.51 28.81 12.46
N ALA A 169 -0.36 28.14 12.49
CA ALA A 169 0.68 28.42 13.50
C ALA A 169 1.39 29.76 13.33
N LEU A 170 1.21 30.46 12.22
CA LEU A 170 1.79 31.79 12.01
C LEU A 170 1.02 32.93 12.73
N GLY A 171 -0.06 32.60 13.41
CA GLY A 171 -0.88 33.53 14.17
C GLY A 171 -2.10 34.06 13.40
N PRO A 172 -2.95 34.87 14.06
CA PRO A 172 -4.20 35.34 13.50
C PRO A 172 -4.03 36.10 12.18
N GLY A 173 -4.86 35.76 11.19
CA GLY A 173 -4.85 36.41 9.88
C GLY A 173 -3.70 36.02 8.95
N LYS A 174 -2.87 35.05 9.34
CA LYS A 174 -1.78 34.51 8.52
C LYS A 174 -2.02 33.05 8.13
N ASP A 175 -3.27 32.69 7.95
CA ASP A 175 -3.67 31.32 7.56
C ASP A 175 -3.12 30.99 6.17
N ILE A 176 -2.49 29.84 6.04
CA ILE A 176 -2.05 29.34 4.74
C ILE A 176 -2.95 28.18 4.33
N SER A 177 -3.64 28.34 3.19
CA SER A 177 -4.52 27.31 2.66
C SER A 177 -3.74 26.21 1.95
N GLY A 178 -4.30 24.98 1.99
CA GLY A 178 -3.68 23.85 1.33
C GLY A 178 -4.49 22.56 1.44
N VAL A 179 -3.87 21.46 1.10
CA VAL A 179 -4.35 20.09 1.33
C VAL A 179 -3.38 19.37 2.24
N LYS A 180 -3.89 18.59 3.18
CA LYS A 180 -3.06 17.80 4.11
C LYS A 180 -3.36 16.31 3.98
N PHE A 181 -2.31 15.53 3.99
CA PHE A 181 -2.30 14.07 4.00
C PHE A 181 -1.75 13.62 5.35
N THR A 182 -2.63 13.23 6.27
CA THR A 182 -2.25 12.82 7.63
C THR A 182 -1.97 11.33 7.64
N ILE A 183 -0.94 10.92 8.35
CA ILE A 183 -0.57 9.50 8.49
C ILE A 183 -1.69 8.70 9.16
N PRO A 184 -1.84 7.40 8.83
CA PRO A 184 -2.80 6.55 9.54
C PRO A 184 -2.30 6.22 10.94
N ALA A 185 -3.24 5.94 11.86
CA ALA A 185 -2.93 5.54 13.23
C ALA A 185 -2.01 4.29 13.30
N SER A 186 -2.08 3.42 12.28
CA SER A 186 -1.23 2.23 12.20
C SER A 186 0.26 2.52 12.13
N LEU A 187 0.68 3.64 11.52
CA LEU A 187 2.10 4.05 11.49
C LEU A 187 2.61 4.54 12.84
N ALA A 188 1.73 5.07 13.68
CA ALA A 188 2.07 5.57 15.01
C ALA A 188 1.98 4.48 16.10
N ASN A 189 1.31 3.37 15.80
CA ASN A 189 0.99 2.35 16.80
C ASN A 189 2.24 1.76 17.46
N GLY A 190 2.25 1.72 18.79
CA GLY A 190 3.37 1.22 19.59
C GLY A 190 4.61 2.12 19.60
N THR A 191 4.50 3.36 19.07
CA THR A 191 5.57 4.37 19.04
C THR A 191 5.14 5.66 19.75
N ASN A 192 6.09 6.56 19.94
CA ASN A 192 5.83 7.90 20.48
C ASN A 192 5.36 8.91 19.42
N LEU A 193 5.12 8.49 18.17
CA LEU A 193 4.60 9.34 17.10
C LEU A 193 3.12 9.65 17.31
N SER A 194 2.70 10.88 17.06
CA SER A 194 1.28 11.27 17.02
C SER A 194 0.75 11.14 15.58
N SER A 195 -0.30 10.33 15.38
CA SER A 195 -0.99 10.26 14.10
C SER A 195 -2.08 11.32 13.95
N PHE A 196 -2.32 12.12 14.99
CA PHE A 196 -3.40 13.12 14.98
C PHE A 196 -3.13 14.22 13.95
N ASP A 197 -1.88 14.67 13.86
CA ASP A 197 -1.47 15.82 13.08
C ASP A 197 -0.18 15.62 12.25
N THR A 198 0.54 14.52 12.45
CA THR A 198 1.70 14.17 11.62
C THR A 198 1.29 13.89 10.19
N GLY A 199 1.99 14.49 9.22
CA GLY A 199 1.67 14.29 7.80
C GLY A 199 2.40 15.24 6.87
N VAL A 200 1.96 15.24 5.62
CA VAL A 200 2.44 16.12 4.56
C VAL A 200 1.32 17.05 4.14
N SER A 201 1.60 18.35 3.99
CA SER A 201 0.68 19.29 3.34
C SER A 201 1.30 19.90 2.10
N ILE A 202 0.44 20.21 1.11
CA ILE A 202 0.76 21.08 0.00
C ILE A 202 0.05 22.39 0.27
N GLU A 203 0.81 23.44 0.45
CA GLU A 203 0.34 24.75 0.89
C GLU A 203 0.57 25.78 -0.21
N THR A 204 -0.30 26.80 -0.28
CA THR A 204 -0.22 27.79 -1.33
C THR A 204 -0.44 29.20 -0.79
N ILE A 205 0.40 30.14 -1.24
CA ILE A 205 0.27 31.57 -0.96
C ILE A 205 0.11 32.30 -2.29
N PRO A 206 -1.03 32.95 -2.53
CA PRO A 206 -1.27 33.68 -3.76
C PRO A 206 -0.51 35.00 -3.82
N ALA A 207 -0.23 35.45 -5.05
CA ALA A 207 0.23 36.82 -5.35
C ALA A 207 1.52 37.25 -4.60
N VAL A 208 2.48 36.35 -4.41
CA VAL A 208 3.81 36.71 -3.88
C VAL A 208 4.80 36.92 -5.02
N LYS A 209 5.73 37.88 -4.82
CA LYS A 209 6.75 38.19 -5.83
C LYS A 209 7.81 37.09 -5.93
N ASP A 210 8.31 36.63 -4.77
CA ASP A 210 9.38 35.67 -4.68
C ASP A 210 8.94 34.52 -3.77
N CYS A 211 8.73 33.32 -4.35
CA CYS A 211 8.36 32.14 -3.60
C CYS A 211 9.58 31.60 -2.84
N ASN A 212 9.50 31.54 -1.53
CA ASN A 212 10.55 30.97 -0.68
C ASN A 212 9.98 30.45 0.65
N ALA A 213 10.76 29.64 1.36
CA ALA A 213 10.32 28.94 2.56
C ALA A 213 10.03 29.87 3.75
N SER A 214 10.60 31.09 3.81
CA SER A 214 10.33 32.04 4.90
C SER A 214 8.86 32.48 4.96
N LEU A 215 8.17 32.46 3.84
CA LEU A 215 6.75 32.79 3.78
C LEU A 215 5.88 31.80 4.58
N PHE A 216 6.39 30.60 4.84
CA PHE A 216 5.66 29.49 5.46
C PHE A 216 6.05 29.23 6.92
N VAL A 217 7.11 29.85 7.48
CA VAL A 217 7.65 29.56 8.83
C VAL A 217 7.89 30.80 9.65
N GLY A 218 7.35 31.90 9.46
CA GLY A 218 7.66 33.13 10.23
C GLY A 218 9.15 33.53 10.16
N ASP A 219 9.63 34.27 11.16
CA ASP A 219 10.94 34.92 11.14
C ASP A 219 12.17 34.01 11.33
N ASN A 220 12.05 32.71 11.13
CA ASN A 220 13.18 31.80 11.32
C ASN A 220 13.93 31.51 10.01
N THR A 221 15.29 31.46 10.04
CA THR A 221 16.02 31.97 8.91
C THR A 221 17.20 31.16 8.41
N ASN A 222 17.31 29.91 8.77
CA ASN A 222 18.29 29.01 8.13
C ASN A 222 17.75 28.41 6.81
N ILE A 223 17.41 29.30 5.87
CA ILE A 223 16.93 28.92 4.56
C ILE A 223 18.08 28.45 3.70
N LYS A 224 17.89 27.35 2.98
CA LYS A 224 18.84 26.79 2.03
C LYS A 224 18.17 26.62 0.67
N THR A 225 18.93 26.78 -0.39
CA THR A 225 18.49 26.35 -1.72
C THR A 225 18.95 24.92 -1.95
N ILE A 226 18.03 24.04 -2.34
CA ILE A 226 18.29 22.62 -2.60
C ILE A 226 17.72 22.29 -3.97
N ASN A 227 18.54 21.73 -4.87
CA ASN A 227 18.06 21.09 -6.08
C ASN A 227 17.81 19.62 -5.79
N ASP A 228 16.59 19.15 -5.98
CA ASP A 228 16.23 17.74 -5.86
C ASP A 228 15.44 17.32 -7.11
N ASN A 229 16.04 16.42 -7.88
CA ASN A 229 15.45 15.86 -9.09
C ASN A 229 15.06 16.93 -10.15
N GLY A 230 15.88 17.98 -10.28
CA GLY A 230 15.67 19.06 -11.25
C GLY A 230 14.71 20.16 -10.81
N ILE A 231 14.18 20.09 -9.60
CA ILE A 231 13.37 21.14 -8.98
C ILE A 231 14.21 21.90 -7.96
N ASP A 232 14.23 23.23 -8.06
CA ASP A 232 14.88 24.10 -7.10
C ASP A 232 13.92 24.46 -5.98
N TYR A 233 14.31 24.12 -4.76
CA TYR A 233 13.55 24.41 -3.55
C TYR A 233 14.26 25.45 -2.68
N SER A 234 13.49 26.37 -2.11
CA SER A 234 13.84 27.07 -0.88
C SER A 234 13.43 26.17 0.29
N PHE A 235 14.36 25.77 1.12
CA PHE A 235 14.17 24.79 2.20
C PHE A 235 14.49 25.38 3.57
N VAL A 236 13.66 25.04 4.55
CA VAL A 236 13.90 25.31 5.97
C VAL A 236 13.44 24.13 6.83
N SER A 237 14.15 23.87 7.92
CA SER A 237 13.74 22.90 8.92
C SER A 237 13.75 23.55 10.30
N THR A 238 12.66 23.36 11.04
CA THR A 238 12.49 23.86 12.42
C THR A 238 12.17 22.71 13.37
N SER A 239 12.44 22.87 14.64
CA SER A 239 12.07 21.92 15.67
C SER A 239 11.75 22.69 16.95
N GLU A 240 10.59 22.43 17.53
CA GLU A 240 10.12 23.03 18.76
C GLU A 240 9.70 21.96 19.76
N GLY A 241 9.76 22.28 21.05
CA GLY A 241 9.31 21.41 22.13
C GLY A 241 8.38 22.15 23.08
N ALA A 242 7.25 21.55 23.41
CA ALA A 242 6.32 22.09 24.38
C ALA A 242 5.60 20.98 25.14
N ALA A 243 5.54 21.10 26.47
CA ALA A 243 4.74 20.22 27.36
C ALA A 243 4.99 18.72 27.14
N GLY A 244 6.26 18.32 26.91
CA GLY A 244 6.62 16.92 26.65
C GLY A 244 6.34 16.43 25.25
N ASN A 245 5.99 17.32 24.33
CA ASN A 245 5.87 17.04 22.91
C ASN A 245 7.00 17.69 22.14
N ARG A 246 7.29 17.15 20.97
CA ARG A 246 8.22 17.66 19.99
C ARG A 246 7.53 17.81 18.64
N TYR A 247 7.70 18.97 18.04
CA TYR A 247 7.19 19.34 16.73
C TYR A 247 8.36 19.60 15.81
N GLU A 248 8.44 18.85 14.71
CA GLU A 248 9.44 19.06 13.66
C GLU A 248 8.73 19.47 12.39
N GLU A 249 9.24 20.49 11.73
CA GLU A 249 8.74 20.93 10.43
C GLU A 249 9.87 20.98 9.40
N GLN A 250 9.57 20.59 8.18
CA GLN A 250 10.39 20.81 7.02
C GLN A 250 9.54 21.44 5.93
N VAL A 251 9.91 22.61 5.46
CA VAL A 251 9.22 23.31 4.38
C VAL A 251 10.08 23.36 3.15
N TRP A 252 9.50 22.92 2.03
CA TRP A 252 10.09 22.83 0.71
C TRP A 252 9.28 23.73 -0.23
N ALA A 253 9.58 25.03 -0.30
CA ALA A 253 8.93 25.96 -1.22
C ALA A 253 9.56 25.88 -2.60
N ILE A 254 8.75 25.73 -3.65
CA ILE A 254 9.22 25.57 -5.03
C ILE A 254 9.52 26.93 -5.61
N LEU A 255 10.78 27.21 -5.89
CA LEU A 255 11.21 28.49 -6.43
C LEU A 255 10.54 28.80 -7.78
N GLY A 256 10.13 30.04 -7.96
CA GLY A 256 9.57 30.52 -9.22
C GLY A 256 8.11 30.18 -9.45
N THR A 257 7.40 29.52 -8.50
CA THR A 257 5.97 29.27 -8.62
C THR A 257 5.11 30.48 -8.23
N ASN A 258 4.00 30.66 -8.94
CA ASN A 258 2.98 31.68 -8.63
C ASN A 258 1.59 31.12 -8.99
N PRO A 259 0.71 30.79 -8.00
CA PRO A 259 0.92 30.99 -6.56
C PRO A 259 2.16 30.25 -6.02
N CYS A 260 2.71 30.78 -4.94
CA CYS A 260 3.84 30.12 -4.27
C CYS A 260 3.38 28.80 -3.65
N ILE A 261 3.99 27.70 -4.06
CA ILE A 261 3.64 26.33 -3.62
C ILE A 261 4.76 25.83 -2.71
N ALA A 262 4.36 25.29 -1.55
CA ALA A 262 5.29 24.60 -0.66
C ALA A 262 4.75 23.25 -0.20
N VAL A 263 5.66 22.32 0.02
CA VAL A 263 5.40 21.06 0.69
C VAL A 263 5.91 21.17 2.12
N ARG A 264 5.04 20.95 3.10
CA ARG A 264 5.42 20.89 4.52
C ARG A 264 5.34 19.46 5.02
N TYR A 265 6.39 18.99 5.68
CA TYR A 265 6.37 17.83 6.56
C TYR A 265 6.14 18.33 7.97
N PHE A 266 5.13 17.84 8.63
CA PHE A 266 4.84 18.13 10.03
C PHE A 266 4.90 16.83 10.82
N ILE A 267 5.81 16.74 11.79
CA ILE A 267 6.02 15.54 12.61
C ILE A 267 5.82 15.94 14.06
N HIS A 268 4.79 15.34 14.66
CA HIS A 268 4.50 15.49 16.08
C HIS A 268 4.83 14.20 16.82
N SER A 269 5.67 14.26 17.81
CA SER A 269 6.00 13.14 18.69
C SER A 269 5.99 13.56 20.15
N SER A 270 5.68 12.63 21.05
CA SER A 270 5.85 12.84 22.48
C SER A 270 7.24 12.42 22.93
N SER A 271 7.75 13.03 24.01
CA SER A 271 8.99 12.55 24.63
C SER A 271 8.82 11.11 25.12
N ILE A 272 9.82 10.26 24.85
CA ILE A 272 9.73 8.83 25.20
C ILE A 272 9.67 8.64 26.72
N GLU A 273 10.20 9.58 27.48
CA GLU A 273 10.18 9.59 28.94
C GLU A 273 8.76 9.75 29.52
N ASN A 274 7.80 10.21 28.72
CA ASN A 274 6.39 10.30 29.12
C ASN A 274 5.72 8.92 29.24
N TYR A 275 6.38 7.86 28.81
CA TYR A 275 5.83 6.50 28.79
C TYR A 275 6.56 5.57 29.78
N PRO A 276 5.87 4.60 30.36
CA PRO A 276 6.52 3.55 31.15
C PRO A 276 7.55 2.81 30.30
N LYS A 277 8.72 2.52 30.88
CA LYS A 277 9.83 1.87 30.18
C LYS A 277 9.41 0.61 29.43
N GLY A 278 9.72 0.58 28.13
CA GLY A 278 9.45 -0.56 27.25
C GLY A 278 8.01 -0.70 26.75
N LYS A 279 7.10 0.24 27.09
CA LYS A 279 5.71 0.23 26.60
C LYS A 279 5.56 0.83 25.20
N VAL A 280 6.40 1.79 24.87
CA VAL A 280 6.40 2.51 23.61
C VAL A 280 7.84 2.58 23.09
N LYS A 281 8.03 2.54 21.79
CA LYS A 281 9.32 2.71 21.12
C LYS A 281 9.40 4.10 20.49
N GLU A 282 10.59 4.59 20.25
CA GLU A 282 10.77 5.72 19.35
C GLU A 282 10.33 5.31 17.92
N PHE A 283 9.68 6.24 17.24
CA PHE A 283 9.29 6.02 15.85
C PHE A 283 10.52 6.05 14.92
N ASP A 284 10.45 5.35 13.81
CA ASP A 284 11.49 5.38 12.79
C ASP A 284 11.36 6.65 11.94
N ARG A 285 12.08 7.70 12.38
CA ARG A 285 12.10 9.01 11.71
C ARG A 285 12.62 8.90 10.27
N THR A 286 13.60 8.05 10.02
CA THR A 286 14.22 7.90 8.70
C THR A 286 13.23 7.32 7.70
N SER A 287 12.52 6.27 8.08
CA SER A 287 11.47 5.67 7.24
C SER A 287 10.31 6.64 7.01
N LEU A 288 9.92 7.42 8.02
CA LEU A 288 8.84 8.40 7.89
C LEU A 288 9.21 9.52 6.90
N ILE A 289 10.41 10.10 7.03
CA ILE A 289 10.90 11.15 6.11
C ILE A 289 10.99 10.59 4.68
N LYS A 290 11.46 9.37 4.50
CA LYS A 290 11.52 8.74 3.17
C LYS A 290 10.12 8.64 2.53
N GLN A 291 9.09 8.26 3.29
CA GLN A 291 7.71 8.23 2.79
C GLN A 291 7.21 9.63 2.40
N PHE A 292 7.52 10.63 3.21
CA PHE A 292 7.16 12.03 2.92
C PHE A 292 7.88 12.55 1.68
N ASP A 293 9.15 12.19 1.49
CA ASP A 293 9.91 12.51 0.29
C ASP A 293 9.31 11.88 -0.97
N GLU A 294 8.81 10.65 -0.88
CA GLU A 294 8.13 10.00 -2.00
C GLU A 294 6.86 10.78 -2.40
N ILE A 295 6.07 11.25 -1.43
CA ILE A 295 4.90 12.11 -1.68
C ILE A 295 5.35 13.42 -2.33
N ARG A 296 6.33 14.14 -1.76
CA ARG A 296 6.84 15.40 -2.30
C ARG A 296 7.36 15.25 -3.72
N LYS A 297 8.16 14.21 -3.99
CA LYS A 297 8.73 13.94 -5.31
C LYS A 297 7.70 13.54 -6.37
N SER A 298 6.50 13.16 -5.95
CA SER A 298 5.39 12.88 -6.86
C SER A 298 4.62 14.13 -7.28
N LEU A 299 4.90 15.28 -6.65
CA LEU A 299 4.24 16.54 -6.98
C LEU A 299 4.60 16.97 -8.41
N THR A 300 3.59 17.26 -9.20
CA THR A 300 3.72 17.85 -10.54
C THR A 300 2.93 19.14 -10.61
N ILE A 301 3.50 20.16 -11.23
CA ILE A 301 2.86 21.46 -11.48
C ILE A 301 2.54 21.53 -12.95
N GLN A 302 1.32 21.96 -13.28
CA GLN A 302 0.80 22.07 -14.64
C GLN A 302 1.02 23.47 -15.21
#